data_e0de5c5fd09d9da66bf41754f3c688cf
#
_entry.id   e0de5c5fd09d9da66bf41754f3c688cf
#
_cell.length_a   1.000
_cell.length_b   1.000
_cell.length_c   1.000
_cell.angle_alpha   90.00
_cell.angle_beta   90.00
_cell.angle_gamma   90.00
#
_symmetry.space_group_name_H-M   'P 1'
#
loop_
_entity.id
_entity.type
_entity.pdbx_description
1 polymer ?
#
loop_
_entity_poly.entity_id
_entity_poly.type
_entity_poly.pdbx_seq_one_letter_code
_entity_poly.pdbx_strand_id
1 'polypeptide(L)'
;ASTKDGRRFPAAYSQVVGVTAVDTDLNITDDSVHGTQVDIAAPGAYVASTVPGGVDCLYATDAASTSFATAYVSGAAALIASQYPNETPAQWRQRLLVSANRPNSDQRDNNIGWGLVDPQTALNIALSDSLRGPTSTGGMHAQNNAETSMKPLVLHKIQDPDTNFKRFVEAASIAVFCAYMVAWLVRTARKTARKNTSQSISTNEH
;
A
#
# COMPACT_ATOMS: atom_id res chain seq x y z
N ALA A 1 25.69 -16.91 -15.61
CA ALA A 1 25.27 -16.14 -14.41
C ALA A 1 23.95 -15.54 -14.71
N SER A 2 22.95 -15.79 -13.86
CA SER A 2 21.62 -15.19 -13.99
C SER A 2 21.73 -13.67 -13.89
N THR A 3 21.11 -12.95 -14.81
CA THR A 3 21.02 -11.48 -14.77
C THR A 3 20.17 -11.00 -13.58
N LYS A 4 19.56 -11.92 -12.83
CA LYS A 4 18.75 -11.63 -11.64
C LYS A 4 19.62 -11.42 -10.40
N ASP A 5 20.80 -12.03 -10.34
CA ASP A 5 21.73 -11.89 -9.21
C ASP A 5 22.62 -10.67 -9.38
N GLY A 6 22.68 -9.83 -8.39
CA GLY A 6 23.53 -8.64 -8.39
C GLY A 6 22.95 -7.49 -7.58
N ARG A 7 23.81 -6.50 -7.32
CA ARG A 7 23.38 -5.31 -6.54
C ARG A 7 22.32 -4.54 -7.30
N ARG A 8 21.18 -4.33 -6.67
CA ARG A 8 20.08 -3.54 -7.22
C ARG A 8 19.73 -2.36 -6.32
N PHE A 9 19.54 -1.23 -6.94
CA PHE A 9 19.16 -0.01 -6.25
C PHE A 9 17.64 0.22 -6.42
N PRO A 10 16.97 0.74 -5.38
CA PRO A 10 17.49 1.29 -4.11
C PRO A 10 17.85 0.25 -3.04
N ALA A 11 17.49 -1.04 -3.16
CA ALA A 11 17.68 -2.06 -2.13
C ALA A 11 19.13 -2.22 -1.64
N ALA A 12 20.12 -1.90 -2.50
CA ALA A 12 21.54 -2.01 -2.15
C ALA A 12 22.10 -0.83 -1.34
N TYR A 13 21.29 0.18 -1.01
CA TYR A 13 21.69 1.22 -0.08
C TYR A 13 21.55 0.72 1.37
N SER A 14 22.53 1.05 2.21
CA SER A 14 22.56 0.60 3.62
C SER A 14 21.40 1.12 4.48
N GLN A 15 20.76 2.20 4.07
CA GLN A 15 19.60 2.79 4.73
C GLN A 15 18.25 2.17 4.29
N VAL A 16 18.26 1.33 3.25
CA VAL A 16 17.07 0.69 2.69
C VAL A 16 17.03 -0.76 3.14
N VAL A 17 15.85 -1.26 3.47
CA VAL A 17 15.63 -2.68 3.75
C VAL A 17 15.36 -3.40 2.44
N GLY A 18 16.28 -4.24 2.01
CA GLY A 18 16.13 -5.07 0.84
C GLY A 18 15.25 -6.28 1.13
N VAL A 19 14.16 -6.46 0.38
CA VAL A 19 13.18 -7.51 0.62
C VAL A 19 13.16 -8.50 -0.54
N THR A 20 13.14 -9.80 -0.20
CA THR A 20 12.89 -10.89 -1.13
C THR A 20 11.52 -11.53 -0.87
N ALA A 21 10.99 -12.24 -1.84
CA ALA A 21 9.71 -12.94 -1.73
C ALA A 21 9.91 -14.45 -1.50
N VAL A 22 9.03 -15.02 -0.68
CA VAL A 22 8.83 -16.47 -0.59
C VAL A 22 7.43 -16.84 -1.08
N ASP A 23 7.28 -18.09 -1.52
CA ASP A 23 6.00 -18.66 -1.91
C ASP A 23 5.15 -19.09 -0.69
N THR A 24 4.04 -19.79 -0.93
CA THR A 24 3.14 -20.28 0.12
C THR A 24 3.75 -21.36 1.00
N ASP A 25 4.72 -22.09 0.49
CA ASP A 25 5.45 -23.15 1.21
C ASP A 25 6.71 -22.60 1.90
N LEU A 26 6.88 -21.27 1.87
CA LEU A 26 8.04 -20.52 2.40
C LEU A 26 9.35 -20.83 1.67
N ASN A 27 9.26 -21.34 0.45
CA ASN A 27 10.43 -21.54 -0.40
C ASN A 27 10.84 -20.23 -1.09
N ILE A 28 12.11 -20.11 -1.30
CA ILE A 28 12.72 -19.05 -2.11
C ILE A 28 12.33 -19.30 -3.56
N THR A 29 11.94 -18.25 -4.27
CA THR A 29 11.55 -18.35 -5.68
C THR A 29 12.66 -17.85 -6.59
N ASP A 30 12.86 -18.50 -7.72
CA ASP A 30 13.84 -18.10 -8.73
C ASP A 30 13.55 -16.74 -9.37
N ASP A 31 12.30 -16.24 -9.22
CA ASP A 31 11.88 -14.94 -9.70
C ASP A 31 12.30 -13.79 -8.78
N SER A 32 12.67 -14.09 -7.55
CA SER A 32 13.18 -13.11 -6.59
C SER A 32 14.66 -12.81 -6.86
N VAL A 33 15.04 -11.56 -6.54
CA VAL A 33 16.46 -11.15 -6.61
C VAL A 33 17.18 -11.60 -5.35
N HIS A 34 18.30 -12.26 -5.50
CA HIS A 34 19.16 -12.72 -4.43
C HIS A 34 20.46 -11.90 -4.36
N GLY A 35 21.16 -11.99 -3.24
CA GLY A 35 22.46 -11.37 -3.08
C GLY A 35 22.61 -10.56 -1.79
N THR A 36 23.70 -9.78 -1.75
CA THR A 36 24.09 -9.04 -0.53
C THR A 36 23.13 -7.91 -0.15
N GLN A 37 22.26 -7.48 -1.03
CA GLN A 37 21.24 -6.46 -0.78
C GLN A 37 19.97 -7.00 -0.13
N VAL A 38 19.79 -8.31 -0.04
CA VAL A 38 18.62 -8.90 0.61
C VAL A 38 18.79 -8.85 2.13
N ASP A 39 17.97 -8.11 2.82
CA ASP A 39 17.99 -8.02 4.27
C ASP A 39 16.99 -8.95 4.96
N ILE A 40 15.81 -9.16 4.34
CA ILE A 40 14.71 -9.92 4.94
C ILE A 40 13.82 -10.54 3.85
N ALA A 41 13.19 -11.65 4.16
CA ALA A 41 12.19 -12.30 3.32
C ALA A 41 10.77 -12.06 3.86
N ALA A 42 9.79 -12.04 2.95
CA ALA A 42 8.39 -11.99 3.33
C ALA A 42 7.51 -12.76 2.32
N PRO A 43 6.28 -13.15 2.69
CA PRO A 43 5.33 -13.75 1.77
C PRO A 43 5.06 -12.85 0.57
N GLY A 44 5.19 -13.40 -0.63
CA GLY A 44 4.97 -12.69 -1.89
C GLY A 44 3.99 -13.38 -2.83
N ALA A 45 3.43 -14.54 -2.44
CA ALA A 45 2.45 -15.30 -3.22
C ALA A 45 1.10 -15.37 -2.50
N TYR A 46 0.03 -15.46 -3.26
CA TYR A 46 -1.37 -15.55 -2.77
C TYR A 46 -1.69 -14.48 -1.74
N VAL A 47 -1.26 -13.27 -2.00
CA VAL A 47 -1.42 -12.14 -1.07
C VAL A 47 -2.84 -11.59 -1.15
N ALA A 48 -3.59 -11.74 -0.06
CA ALA A 48 -4.91 -11.15 0.07
C ALA A 48 -4.81 -9.63 0.21
N SER A 49 -5.54 -8.91 -0.60
CA SER A 49 -5.59 -7.44 -0.58
C SER A 49 -6.92 -6.93 -1.10
N THR A 50 -7.18 -5.67 -0.91
CA THR A 50 -8.38 -4.99 -1.37
C THR A 50 -8.18 -4.38 -2.76
N VAL A 51 -9.26 -4.32 -3.54
CA VAL A 51 -9.32 -3.60 -4.82
C VAL A 51 -10.33 -2.47 -4.74
N PRO A 52 -10.26 -1.47 -5.64
CA PRO A 52 -11.30 -0.47 -5.77
C PRO A 52 -12.68 -1.12 -5.94
N GLY A 53 -13.65 -0.70 -5.13
CA GLY A 53 -14.98 -1.31 -5.11
C GLY A 53 -15.28 -2.16 -3.88
N GLY A 54 -14.31 -2.34 -2.96
CA GLY A 54 -14.51 -2.99 -1.66
C GLY A 54 -14.59 -4.52 -1.72
N VAL A 55 -14.02 -5.13 -2.76
CA VAL A 55 -13.93 -6.59 -2.91
C VAL A 55 -12.52 -7.04 -2.54
N ASP A 56 -12.41 -8.16 -1.83
CA ASP A 56 -11.13 -8.80 -1.56
C ASP A 56 -10.64 -9.54 -2.81
N CYS A 57 -9.33 -9.51 -3.03
CA CYS A 57 -8.68 -10.17 -4.15
C CYS A 57 -7.39 -10.85 -3.71
N LEU A 58 -7.03 -11.95 -4.39
CA LEU A 58 -5.74 -12.61 -4.24
C LEU A 58 -4.82 -12.19 -5.37
N TYR A 59 -3.64 -11.70 -5.01
CA TYR A 59 -2.59 -11.31 -5.93
C TYR A 59 -1.44 -12.31 -5.94
N ALA A 60 -0.65 -12.29 -7.00
CA ALA A 60 0.51 -13.16 -7.16
C ALA A 60 0.16 -14.66 -7.06
N THR A 61 -0.90 -15.08 -7.76
CA THR A 61 -1.37 -16.48 -7.77
C THR A 61 -0.48 -17.39 -8.59
N ASP A 62 0.22 -16.85 -9.58
CA ASP A 62 1.06 -17.64 -10.51
C ASP A 62 2.53 -17.69 -10.08
N ALA A 63 3.03 -16.61 -9.47
CA ALA A 63 4.41 -16.52 -8.99
C ALA A 63 4.52 -15.52 -7.84
N ALA A 64 5.42 -15.78 -6.90
CA ALA A 64 5.68 -14.84 -5.80
C ALA A 64 6.30 -13.55 -6.32
N SER A 65 5.87 -12.42 -5.76
CA SER A 65 6.33 -11.10 -6.16
C SER A 65 6.97 -10.36 -5.00
N THR A 66 8.19 -9.85 -5.21
CA THR A 66 8.90 -9.01 -4.23
C THR A 66 8.18 -7.71 -3.93
N SER A 67 7.31 -7.21 -4.83
CA SER A 67 6.48 -6.02 -4.59
C SER A 67 5.50 -6.24 -3.44
N PHE A 68 4.81 -7.38 -3.41
CA PHE A 68 3.90 -7.73 -2.32
C PHE A 68 4.65 -8.05 -1.02
N ALA A 69 5.77 -8.75 -1.11
CA ALA A 69 6.65 -8.98 0.03
C ALA A 69 7.13 -7.66 0.65
N THR A 70 7.51 -6.68 -0.18
CA THR A 70 7.91 -5.34 0.29
C THR A 70 6.76 -4.61 0.98
N ALA A 71 5.55 -4.70 0.45
CA ALA A 71 4.37 -4.12 1.09
C ALA A 71 4.11 -4.75 2.47
N TYR A 72 4.29 -6.06 2.60
CA TYR A 72 4.14 -6.78 3.86
C TYR A 72 5.17 -6.30 4.91
N VAL A 73 6.44 -6.20 4.54
CA VAL A 73 7.50 -5.66 5.42
C VAL A 73 7.26 -4.20 5.79
N SER A 74 6.75 -3.40 4.84
CA SER A 74 6.40 -1.99 5.09
C SER A 74 5.26 -1.86 6.11
N GLY A 75 4.25 -2.74 6.03
CA GLY A 75 3.18 -2.83 7.02
C GLY A 75 3.70 -3.20 8.40
N ALA A 76 4.60 -4.21 8.48
CA ALA A 76 5.26 -4.59 9.73
C ALA A 76 6.07 -3.43 10.33
N ALA A 77 6.84 -2.70 9.51
CA ALA A 77 7.58 -1.53 9.95
C ALA A 77 6.67 -0.42 10.48
N ALA A 78 5.53 -0.19 9.84
CA ALA A 78 4.54 0.79 10.29
C ALA A 78 3.93 0.42 11.66
N LEU A 79 3.65 -0.86 11.90
CA LEU A 79 3.19 -1.35 13.19
C LEU A 79 4.25 -1.12 14.28
N ILE A 80 5.53 -1.43 14.01
CA ILE A 80 6.64 -1.18 14.93
C ILE A 80 6.77 0.32 15.23
N ALA A 81 6.75 1.16 14.21
CA ALA A 81 6.82 2.61 14.38
C ALA A 81 5.65 3.17 15.20
N SER A 82 4.47 2.61 15.04
CA SER A 82 3.28 2.97 15.84
C SER A 82 3.43 2.57 17.32
N GLN A 83 3.98 1.38 17.58
CA GLN A 83 4.19 0.87 18.94
C GLN A 83 5.37 1.56 19.66
N TYR A 84 6.41 1.92 18.90
CA TYR A 84 7.64 2.50 19.41
C TYR A 84 7.96 3.86 18.76
N PRO A 85 7.10 4.89 18.96
CA PRO A 85 7.23 6.18 18.27
C PRO A 85 8.47 6.98 18.66
N ASN A 86 9.09 6.65 19.79
CA ASN A 86 10.31 7.31 20.27
C ASN A 86 11.60 6.63 19.77
N GLU A 87 11.49 5.48 19.09
CA GLU A 87 12.63 4.82 18.48
C GLU A 87 12.98 5.44 17.13
N THR A 88 14.22 5.35 16.76
CA THR A 88 14.72 5.79 15.46
C THR A 88 14.38 4.78 14.37
N PRO A 89 14.35 5.17 13.07
CA PRO A 89 14.17 4.24 11.96
C PRO A 89 15.20 3.10 11.94
N ALA A 90 16.43 3.35 12.42
CA ALA A 90 17.44 2.32 12.55
C ALA A 90 17.07 1.26 13.60
N GLN A 91 16.44 1.66 14.71
CA GLN A 91 15.95 0.74 15.74
C GLN A 91 14.73 -0.05 15.25
N TRP A 92 13.80 0.55 14.50
CA TRP A 92 12.69 -0.19 13.86
C TRP A 92 13.22 -1.24 12.87
N ARG A 93 14.21 -0.86 12.04
CA ARG A 93 14.90 -1.80 11.16
C ARG A 93 15.55 -2.93 11.96
N GLN A 94 16.22 -2.60 13.06
CA GLN A 94 16.86 -3.61 13.92
C GLN A 94 15.85 -4.60 14.47
N ARG A 95 14.68 -4.15 14.97
CA ARG A 95 13.60 -5.02 15.43
C ARG A 95 13.17 -6.01 14.35
N LEU A 96 12.94 -5.54 13.11
CA LEU A 96 12.57 -6.39 11.99
C LEU A 96 13.60 -7.48 11.72
N LEU A 97 14.88 -7.13 11.74
CA LEU A 97 15.94 -8.06 11.33
C LEU A 97 16.33 -9.05 12.44
N VAL A 98 16.35 -8.62 13.72
CA VAL A 98 16.69 -9.52 14.83
C VAL A 98 15.55 -10.49 15.17
N SER A 99 14.30 -10.10 14.93
CA SER A 99 13.11 -10.93 15.16
C SER A 99 12.83 -11.90 14.02
N ALA A 100 13.44 -11.70 12.84
CA ALA A 100 13.17 -12.52 11.67
C ALA A 100 13.43 -14.01 11.95
N ASN A 101 12.47 -14.85 11.53
CA ASN A 101 12.54 -16.30 11.75
C ASN A 101 13.55 -16.94 10.78
N ARG A 102 14.54 -17.61 11.34
CA ARG A 102 15.63 -18.27 10.60
C ARG A 102 16.22 -19.45 11.36
N PRO A 103 16.77 -20.44 10.64
CA PRO A 103 17.38 -21.62 11.28
C PRO A 103 18.61 -21.28 12.12
N ASN A 104 19.40 -20.28 11.70
CA ASN A 104 20.61 -19.84 12.42
C ASN A 104 20.59 -18.34 12.67
N SER A 105 20.53 -17.96 13.94
CA SER A 105 20.42 -16.55 14.37
C SER A 105 21.65 -15.71 14.06
N ASP A 106 22.82 -16.33 13.88
CA ASP A 106 24.10 -15.63 13.71
C ASP A 106 24.50 -15.46 12.25
N GLN A 107 23.76 -16.09 11.32
CA GLN A 107 24.12 -16.08 9.92
C GLN A 107 23.04 -15.37 9.08
N ARG A 108 23.52 -14.47 8.24
CA ARG A 108 22.75 -13.88 7.17
C ARG A 108 22.91 -14.75 5.91
N ASP A 109 21.82 -15.00 5.23
CA ASP A 109 21.76 -15.72 3.96
C ASP A 109 21.55 -14.75 2.78
N ASN A 110 22.11 -15.02 1.61
CA ASN A 110 21.94 -14.17 0.43
C ASN A 110 20.57 -14.33 -0.23
N ASN A 111 19.81 -15.36 0.11
CA ASN A 111 18.51 -15.63 -0.48
C ASN A 111 17.39 -15.04 0.39
N ILE A 112 17.47 -15.18 1.71
CA ILE A 112 16.42 -14.73 2.65
C ILE A 112 16.88 -13.61 3.60
N GLY A 113 18.12 -13.13 3.45
CA GLY A 113 18.67 -12.13 4.34
C GLY A 113 18.82 -12.66 5.76
N TRP A 114 18.26 -11.94 6.74
CA TRP A 114 18.23 -12.33 8.14
C TRP A 114 17.05 -13.27 8.48
N GLY A 115 16.25 -13.67 7.51
CA GLY A 115 15.16 -14.62 7.65
C GLY A 115 13.80 -14.10 7.22
N LEU A 116 12.77 -14.88 7.52
CA LEU A 116 11.38 -14.53 7.25
C LEU A 116 10.86 -13.53 8.27
N VAL A 117 10.21 -12.47 7.81
CA VAL A 117 9.62 -11.43 8.67
C VAL A 117 8.65 -12.03 9.69
N ASP A 118 8.83 -11.65 10.96
CA ASP A 118 7.94 -12.00 12.08
C ASP A 118 7.51 -10.72 12.81
N PRO A 119 6.39 -10.11 12.39
CA PRO A 119 5.90 -8.87 13.00
C PRO A 119 5.54 -9.03 14.47
N GLN A 120 5.06 -10.21 14.87
CA GLN A 120 4.67 -10.46 16.25
C GLN A 120 5.88 -10.45 17.17
N THR A 121 6.93 -11.18 16.80
CA THR A 121 8.19 -11.16 17.56
C THR A 121 8.83 -9.75 17.53
N ALA A 122 8.80 -9.05 16.40
CA ALA A 122 9.34 -7.71 16.27
C ALA A 122 8.68 -6.68 17.22
N LEU A 123 7.37 -6.82 17.45
CA LEU A 123 6.61 -5.97 18.38
C LEU A 123 6.87 -6.30 19.85
N ASN A 124 7.31 -7.51 20.17
CA ASN A 124 7.46 -7.95 21.55
C ASN A 124 8.93 -8.08 22.02
N ILE A 125 9.89 -8.05 21.09
CA ILE A 125 11.30 -8.22 21.44
C ILE A 125 11.84 -6.96 22.16
N ALA A 126 12.57 -7.17 23.25
CA ALA A 126 13.32 -6.08 23.86
C ALA A 126 14.67 -5.92 23.16
N LEU A 127 14.94 -4.75 22.61
CA LEU A 127 16.24 -4.48 21.99
C LEU A 127 17.33 -4.44 23.08
N SER A 128 18.39 -5.22 22.87
CA SER A 128 19.57 -5.24 23.74
C SER A 128 20.81 -5.58 22.93
N ASP A 129 21.99 -5.27 23.46
CA ASP A 129 23.27 -5.56 22.80
C ASP A 129 23.59 -7.07 22.76
N SER A 130 22.86 -7.87 23.52
CA SER A 130 23.00 -9.34 23.56
C SER A 130 22.18 -10.08 22.50
N LEU A 131 21.35 -9.37 21.72
CA LEU A 131 20.57 -9.98 20.68
C LEU A 131 21.45 -10.50 19.54
N ARG A 132 21.21 -11.73 19.14
CA ARG A 132 21.89 -12.36 18.00
C ARG A 132 21.29 -11.83 16.70
N GLY A 133 22.15 -11.47 15.75
CA GLY A 133 21.69 -10.94 14.45
C GLY A 133 22.55 -9.81 13.93
N PRO A 134 22.00 -8.91 13.11
CA PRO A 134 22.74 -7.78 12.57
C PRO A 134 23.24 -6.88 13.69
N THR A 135 24.51 -6.49 13.61
CA THR A 135 25.10 -5.53 14.55
C THR A 135 24.39 -4.18 14.40
N SER A 136 23.94 -3.62 15.51
CA SER A 136 23.35 -2.27 15.50
C SER A 136 24.42 -1.23 15.14
N THR A 137 24.17 -0.48 14.09
CA THR A 137 25.07 0.62 13.66
C THR A 137 24.81 1.94 14.41
N GLY A 138 23.93 1.94 15.39
CA GLY A 138 23.62 3.11 16.23
C GLY A 138 23.53 2.68 17.67
N GLY A 139 24.30 3.30 18.54
CA GLY A 139 24.38 2.97 19.96
C GLY A 139 22.98 2.78 20.57
N MET A 140 22.72 1.57 21.02
CA MET A 140 21.48 1.23 21.70
C MET A 140 21.54 1.72 23.14
N HIS A 141 21.09 2.92 23.40
CA HIS A 141 20.59 3.22 24.71
C HIS A 141 19.17 2.67 24.80
N ALA A 142 19.06 1.47 25.37
CA ALA A 142 17.77 0.88 25.71
C ALA A 142 17.07 1.79 26.72
N GLN A 143 16.16 2.62 26.26
CA GLN A 143 15.12 3.14 27.14
C GLN A 143 14.12 1.99 27.34
N ASN A 144 14.36 1.22 28.41
CA ASN A 144 13.43 0.24 28.95
C ASN A 144 12.19 0.96 29.51
N ASN A 145 11.29 1.38 28.64
CA ASN A 145 9.94 1.76 29.00
C ASN A 145 8.98 0.89 28.17
N ALA A 146 9.11 -0.42 28.41
CA ALA A 146 8.08 -1.36 28.02
C ALA A 146 6.92 -1.28 29.02
N GLU A 147 6.25 -0.16 29.09
CA GLU A 147 4.84 -0.18 29.49
C GLU A 147 4.08 -0.67 28.28
N THR A 148 3.74 -1.95 28.31
CA THR A 148 2.86 -2.61 27.33
C THR A 148 1.45 -2.05 27.50
N SER A 149 1.28 -0.76 27.19
CA SER A 149 -0.02 -0.17 26.94
C SER A 149 -0.27 -0.26 25.45
N MET A 150 -0.88 -1.36 25.02
CA MET A 150 -1.52 -1.41 23.70
C MET A 150 -2.56 -0.29 23.66
N LYS A 151 -2.18 0.88 23.19
CA LYS A 151 -3.16 1.87 22.76
C LYS A 151 -3.87 1.26 21.58
N PRO A 152 -5.21 1.11 21.64
CA PRO A 152 -5.95 0.61 20.49
C PRO A 152 -5.63 1.50 19.29
N LEU A 153 -5.19 0.88 18.20
CA LEU A 153 -4.97 1.56 16.93
C LEU A 153 -6.33 2.11 16.48
N VAL A 154 -6.55 3.39 16.69
CA VAL A 154 -7.75 4.06 16.19
C VAL A 154 -7.51 4.32 14.70
N LEU A 155 -8.01 3.41 13.89
CA LEU A 155 -8.06 3.63 12.44
C LEU A 155 -9.03 4.79 12.17
N HIS A 156 -8.50 5.97 11.92
CA HIS A 156 -9.29 7.03 11.35
C HIS A 156 -9.60 6.67 9.90
N LYS A 157 -10.90 6.51 9.60
CA LYS A 157 -11.35 6.39 8.22
C LYS A 157 -10.87 7.64 7.48
N ILE A 158 -9.86 7.48 6.63
CA ILE A 158 -9.43 8.54 5.71
C ILE A 158 -10.64 8.84 4.85
N GLN A 159 -11.20 10.04 4.99
CA GLN A 159 -12.30 10.49 4.17
C GLN A 159 -11.79 10.60 2.75
N ASP A 160 -12.31 9.73 1.88
CA ASP A 160 -11.91 9.64 0.49
C ASP A 160 -12.04 11.05 -0.15
N PRO A 161 -10.94 11.70 -0.56
CA PRO A 161 -11.00 13.05 -1.14
C PRO A 161 -11.84 13.09 -2.43
N ASP A 162 -12.04 11.93 -3.07
CA ASP A 162 -12.80 11.80 -4.30
C ASP A 162 -14.32 11.92 -4.12
N THR A 163 -14.87 11.75 -2.91
CA THR A 163 -16.31 11.85 -2.70
C THR A 163 -16.85 13.25 -2.99
N ASN A 164 -16.10 14.29 -2.66
CA ASN A 164 -16.49 15.68 -2.97
C ASN A 164 -16.37 15.98 -4.46
N PHE A 165 -15.33 15.45 -5.12
CA PHE A 165 -15.15 15.60 -6.56
C PHE A 165 -16.24 14.86 -7.34
N LYS A 166 -16.58 13.62 -6.97
CA LYS A 166 -17.67 12.85 -7.60
C LYS A 166 -19.02 13.58 -7.46
N ARG A 167 -19.35 14.08 -6.27
CA ARG A 167 -20.57 14.88 -6.03
C ARG A 167 -20.58 16.17 -6.86
N PHE A 168 -19.43 16.83 -7.00
CA PHE A 168 -19.32 18.02 -7.85
C PHE A 168 -19.54 17.70 -9.33
N VAL A 169 -18.98 16.61 -9.84
CA VAL A 169 -19.16 16.14 -11.23
C VAL A 169 -20.61 15.76 -11.49
N GLU A 170 -21.27 15.04 -10.56
CA GLU A 170 -22.68 14.68 -10.65
C GLU A 170 -23.58 15.93 -10.68
N ALA A 171 -23.35 16.87 -9.77
CA ALA A 171 -24.12 18.12 -9.74
C ALA A 171 -23.93 18.96 -11.01
N ALA A 172 -22.70 19.05 -11.51
CA ALA A 172 -22.39 19.76 -12.75
C ALA A 172 -23.05 19.12 -13.98
N SER A 173 -23.07 17.78 -14.07
CA SER A 173 -23.71 17.08 -15.17
C SER A 173 -25.22 17.24 -15.17
N ILE A 174 -25.87 17.22 -13.99
CA ILE A 174 -27.29 17.50 -13.83
C ILE A 174 -27.63 18.93 -14.26
N ALA A 175 -26.82 19.93 -13.85
CA ALA A 175 -27.02 21.31 -14.23
C ALA A 175 -26.93 21.53 -15.74
N VAL A 176 -25.95 20.92 -16.41
CA VAL A 176 -25.81 20.97 -17.87
C VAL A 176 -27.01 20.33 -18.57
N PHE A 177 -27.47 19.18 -18.07
CA PHE A 177 -28.65 18.50 -18.62
C PHE A 177 -29.93 19.34 -18.49
N CYS A 178 -30.15 19.96 -17.31
CA CYS A 178 -31.28 20.87 -17.08
C CYS A 178 -31.23 22.08 -18.02
N ALA A 179 -30.05 22.69 -18.19
CA ALA A 179 -29.88 23.82 -19.11
C ALA A 179 -30.20 23.44 -20.56
N TYR A 180 -29.75 22.25 -20.99
CA TYR A 180 -30.05 21.73 -22.31
C TYR A 180 -31.57 21.47 -22.50
N MET A 181 -32.24 20.91 -21.52
CA MET A 181 -33.68 20.67 -21.54
C MET A 181 -34.47 21.98 -21.62
N VAL A 182 -34.10 22.99 -20.83
CA VAL A 182 -34.74 24.32 -20.89
C VAL A 182 -34.54 24.94 -22.27
N ALA A 183 -33.33 24.92 -22.81
CA ALA A 183 -33.05 25.44 -24.14
C ALA A 183 -33.86 24.72 -25.25
N TRP A 184 -34.03 23.41 -25.13
CA TRP A 184 -34.85 22.60 -26.04
C TRP A 184 -36.33 22.96 -25.94
N LEU A 185 -36.87 23.11 -24.71
CA LEU A 185 -38.26 23.52 -24.50
C LEU A 185 -38.53 24.93 -25.06
N VAL A 186 -37.64 25.85 -24.84
CA VAL A 186 -37.77 27.21 -25.40
C VAL A 186 -37.73 27.21 -26.92
N ARG A 187 -36.86 26.39 -27.54
CA ARG A 187 -36.81 26.24 -29.01
C ARG A 187 -38.08 25.60 -29.56
N THR A 188 -38.64 24.60 -28.91
CA THR A 188 -39.89 23.96 -29.34
C THR A 188 -41.08 24.89 -29.17
N ALA A 189 -41.20 25.61 -28.05
CA ALA A 189 -42.24 26.61 -27.85
C ALA A 189 -42.21 27.73 -28.87
N ARG A 190 -41.01 28.25 -29.23
CA ARG A 190 -40.84 29.26 -30.31
C ARG A 190 -41.24 28.75 -31.67
N LYS A 191 -40.97 27.46 -31.98
CA LYS A 191 -41.39 26.87 -33.26
C LYS A 191 -42.91 26.72 -33.34
N THR A 192 -43.57 26.36 -32.24
CA THR A 192 -45.05 26.23 -32.18
C THR A 192 -45.72 27.58 -32.27
N ALA A 193 -45.21 28.61 -31.59
CA ALA A 193 -45.70 29.97 -31.67
C ALA A 193 -45.62 30.54 -33.10
N ARG A 194 -44.51 30.31 -33.81
CA ARG A 194 -44.34 30.74 -35.23
C ARG A 194 -45.35 30.02 -36.17
N LYS A 195 -45.64 28.74 -35.93
CA LYS A 195 -46.64 27.99 -36.74
C LYS A 195 -48.03 28.54 -36.53
N ASN A 196 -48.42 28.89 -35.35
CA ASN A 196 -49.74 29.43 -35.03
C ASN A 196 -49.95 30.84 -35.63
N THR A 197 -48.86 31.67 -35.62
CA THR A 197 -48.91 33.00 -36.25
C THR A 197 -49.04 32.95 -37.76
N SER A 198 -48.40 32.00 -38.44
CA SER A 198 -48.56 31.81 -39.91
C SER A 198 -49.92 31.25 -40.29
N GLN A 199 -50.57 30.43 -39.48
CA GLN A 199 -51.93 29.96 -39.72
C GLN A 199 -53.00 31.06 -39.55
N SER A 200 -52.83 31.95 -38.54
CA SER A 200 -53.79 33.06 -38.35
C SER A 200 -53.74 34.13 -39.47
N ILE A 201 -52.62 34.26 -40.14
CA ILE A 201 -52.48 35.19 -41.29
C ILE A 201 -53.19 34.62 -42.54
N SER A 202 -53.08 33.30 -42.75
CA SER A 202 -53.72 32.63 -43.93
C SER A 202 -55.26 32.55 -43.82
N THR A 203 -55.85 32.67 -42.64
CA THR A 203 -57.33 32.58 -42.44
C THR A 203 -58.01 33.91 -42.58
N ASN A 204 -57.27 35.04 -42.65
CA ASN A 204 -57.83 36.41 -42.77
C ASN A 204 -57.84 36.94 -44.22
N GLU A 205 -57.41 36.14 -45.20
CA GLU A 205 -57.40 36.52 -46.66
C GLU A 205 -58.50 35.83 -47.49
N HIS A 206 -59.57 35.31 -46.86
CA HIS A 206 -60.73 34.78 -47.56
C HIS A 206 -62.02 35.48 -47.16
#